data_1f8f39e0ab3c3bb8e2b99a96096a5bde
#
_entry.id   1f8f39e0ab3c3bb8e2b99a96096a5bde
#
_cell.length_a   1.000
_cell.length_b   1.000
_cell.length_c   1.000
_cell.angle_alpha   90.00
_cell.angle_beta   90.00
_cell.angle_gamma   90.00
#
_symmetry.space_group_name_H-M   'P 1'
#
loop_
_entity.id
_entity.type
_entity.pdbx_description
1 polymer ?
#
loop_
_entity_poly.entity_id
_entity_poly.type
_entity_poly.pdbx_seq_one_letter_code
_entity_poly.pdbx_strand_id
1 'polypeptide(L)'
;MNKRLILLVDDEPHVIRVLRLMLEREGYEVASANDGNEALEKMRARRPDVMVSDIQMAGMDGRELCRTVRARYPDEPFPIFVMTSMTASGEREWVRELAHVDFLEKPLSPRQLVARLATHFANTAPQSETAHAA
;
A
#
# COMPACT_ATOMS: atom_id res chain seq x y z
N MET A 1 -21.42 -6.09 1.59
CA MET A 1 -20.24 -6.93 1.63
C MET A 1 -18.98 -6.12 1.78
N ASN A 2 -18.04 -6.66 2.53
CA ASN A 2 -16.83 -5.92 2.85
C ASN A 2 -15.88 -5.90 1.68
N LYS A 3 -15.66 -4.71 1.16
CA LYS A 3 -14.61 -4.50 0.17
C LYS A 3 -13.28 -4.38 0.87
N ARG A 4 -12.24 -4.83 0.21
CA ARG A 4 -10.88 -4.64 0.72
C ARG A 4 -10.47 -3.20 0.51
N LEU A 5 -9.85 -2.63 1.54
CA LEU A 5 -9.42 -1.24 1.53
C LEU A 5 -7.97 -1.13 1.10
N ILE A 6 -7.74 -0.34 0.06
CA ILE A 6 -6.40 -0.02 -0.42
C ILE A 6 -6.11 1.43 -0.06
N LEU A 7 -5.00 1.67 0.63
CA LEU A 7 -4.54 3.03 0.91
C LEU A 7 -3.45 3.40 -0.08
N LEU A 8 -3.71 4.41 -0.89
CA LEU A 8 -2.74 4.95 -1.86
C LEU A 8 -2.06 6.17 -1.25
N VAL A 9 -0.73 6.19 -1.27
CA VAL A 9 0.04 7.31 -0.74
C VAL A 9 0.96 7.83 -1.83
N ASP A 10 0.70 9.05 -2.29
CA ASP A 10 1.46 9.68 -3.36
C ASP A 10 1.18 11.18 -3.33
N ASP A 11 2.19 12.00 -3.60
CA ASP A 11 2.00 13.44 -3.63
C ASP A 11 1.57 13.97 -5.00
N GLU A 12 1.38 13.09 -5.98
CA GLU A 12 0.91 13.45 -7.30
C GLU A 12 -0.57 13.12 -7.47
N PRO A 13 -1.45 14.13 -7.50
CA PRO A 13 -2.90 13.88 -7.53
C PRO A 13 -3.36 13.08 -8.75
N HIS A 14 -2.73 13.26 -9.90
CA HIS A 14 -3.15 12.53 -11.09
C HIS A 14 -2.82 11.04 -11.01
N VAL A 15 -1.73 10.68 -10.35
CA VAL A 15 -1.39 9.27 -10.12
C VAL A 15 -2.46 8.63 -9.22
N ILE A 16 -2.80 9.30 -8.14
CA ILE A 16 -3.86 8.84 -7.24
C ILE A 16 -5.16 8.63 -7.99
N ARG A 17 -5.54 9.61 -8.84
CA ARG A 17 -6.80 9.54 -9.58
C ARG A 17 -6.87 8.35 -10.50
N VAL A 18 -5.80 8.10 -11.26
CA VAL A 18 -5.77 6.99 -12.20
C VAL A 18 -5.82 5.66 -11.48
N LEU A 19 -5.00 5.50 -10.44
CA LEU A 19 -4.97 4.25 -9.67
C LEU A 19 -6.29 4.02 -8.94
N ARG A 20 -6.86 5.05 -8.35
CA ARG A 20 -8.15 4.94 -7.67
C ARG A 20 -9.23 4.44 -8.61
N LEU A 21 -9.32 5.05 -9.80
CA LEU A 21 -10.35 4.67 -10.76
C LEU A 21 -10.22 3.21 -11.16
N MET A 22 -9.00 2.77 -11.43
CA MET A 22 -8.76 1.38 -11.82
C MET A 22 -9.10 0.42 -10.68
N LEU A 23 -8.67 0.74 -9.45
CA LEU A 23 -8.91 -0.13 -8.31
C LEU A 23 -10.39 -0.19 -7.93
N GLU A 24 -11.09 0.93 -8.00
CA GLU A 24 -12.53 0.93 -7.71
C GLU A 24 -13.30 0.10 -8.73
N ARG A 25 -12.88 0.11 -9.97
CA ARG A 25 -13.47 -0.75 -11.01
C ARG A 25 -13.31 -2.22 -10.69
N GLU A 26 -12.23 -2.57 -10.00
CA GLU A 26 -11.97 -3.95 -9.61
C GLU A 26 -12.66 -4.35 -8.31
N GLY A 27 -13.43 -3.44 -7.73
CA GLY A 27 -14.21 -3.74 -6.54
C GLY A 27 -13.54 -3.40 -5.22
N TYR A 28 -12.41 -2.69 -5.25
CA TYR A 28 -11.75 -2.27 -4.02
C TYR A 28 -12.32 -0.95 -3.52
N GLU A 29 -12.24 -0.77 -2.21
CA GLU A 29 -12.46 0.53 -1.61
C GLU A 29 -11.10 1.22 -1.54
N VAL A 30 -11.02 2.50 -1.89
CA VAL A 30 -9.75 3.21 -1.97
C VAL A 30 -9.79 4.44 -1.09
N ALA A 31 -8.79 4.56 -0.22
CA ALA A 31 -8.48 5.79 0.49
C ALA A 31 -7.16 6.31 -0.06
N SER A 32 -6.94 7.60 0.04
CA SER A 32 -5.68 8.19 -0.45
C SER A 32 -5.13 9.19 0.53
N ALA A 33 -3.81 9.36 0.48
CA ALA A 33 -3.09 10.32 1.30
C ALA A 33 -2.03 10.98 0.43
N ASN A 34 -1.79 12.28 0.68
CA ASN A 34 -0.83 13.06 -0.10
C ASN A 34 0.59 12.94 0.44
N ASP A 35 0.74 12.48 1.66
CA ASP A 35 2.04 12.34 2.30
C ASP A 35 1.96 11.29 3.42
N GLY A 36 3.11 11.01 4.02
CA GLY A 36 3.19 9.98 5.06
C GLY A 36 2.40 10.33 6.32
N ASN A 37 2.38 11.59 6.70
CA ASN A 37 1.65 12.00 7.91
C ASN A 37 0.14 11.81 7.72
N GLU A 38 -0.38 12.18 6.57
CA GLU A 38 -1.79 11.97 6.27
C GLU A 38 -2.12 10.49 6.23
N ALA A 39 -1.21 9.68 5.67
CA ALA A 39 -1.39 8.23 5.64
C ALA A 39 -1.51 7.66 7.05
N LEU A 40 -0.65 8.08 7.96
CA LEU A 40 -0.69 7.62 9.34
C LEU A 40 -1.99 8.03 10.03
N GLU A 41 -2.47 9.24 9.78
CA GLU A 41 -3.75 9.69 10.33
C GLU A 41 -4.91 8.81 9.85
N LYS A 42 -4.94 8.52 8.58
CA LYS A 42 -6.00 7.67 8.03
C LYS A 42 -5.95 6.24 8.57
N MET A 43 -4.76 5.72 8.78
CA MET A 43 -4.61 4.40 9.39
C MET A 43 -5.10 4.35 10.83
N ARG A 44 -4.99 5.43 11.57
CA ARG A 44 -5.50 5.47 12.95
C ARG A 44 -7.00 5.26 12.98
N ALA A 45 -7.71 5.80 11.99
CA ALA A 45 -9.13 5.64 11.89
C ALA A 45 -9.50 4.25 11.35
N ARG A 46 -8.75 3.75 10.38
CA ARG A 46 -9.04 2.46 9.77
C ARG A 46 -7.80 1.88 9.12
N ARG A 47 -7.41 0.66 9.51
CA ARG A 47 -6.28 -0.05 8.90
C ARG A 47 -6.64 -0.50 7.50
N PRO A 48 -5.75 -0.31 6.52
CA PRO A 48 -6.00 -0.82 5.17
C PRO A 48 -5.69 -2.31 5.10
N ASP A 49 -6.20 -2.95 4.06
CA ASP A 49 -5.80 -4.32 3.74
C ASP A 49 -4.47 -4.34 2.99
N VAL A 50 -4.18 -3.27 2.25
CA VAL A 50 -2.91 -3.08 1.54
C VAL A 50 -2.61 -1.59 1.47
N MET A 51 -1.33 -1.22 1.61
CA MET A 51 -0.87 0.13 1.34
C MET A 51 0.01 0.12 0.10
N VAL A 52 -0.21 1.09 -0.79
CA VAL A 52 0.63 1.32 -1.97
C VAL A 52 1.18 2.72 -1.85
N SER A 53 2.50 2.85 -1.74
CA SER A 53 3.13 4.14 -1.47
C SER A 53 4.26 4.44 -2.43
N ASP A 54 4.34 5.70 -2.87
CA ASP A 54 5.55 6.19 -3.52
C ASP A 54 6.65 6.29 -2.47
N ILE A 55 7.90 6.18 -2.91
CA ILE A 55 9.05 6.36 -2.03
C ILE A 55 9.39 7.84 -1.90
N GLN A 56 9.42 8.54 -3.02
CA GLN A 56 9.85 9.94 -3.04
C GLN A 56 8.67 10.87 -2.84
N MET A 57 8.55 11.37 -1.63
CA MET A 57 7.51 12.32 -1.26
C MET A 57 8.10 13.42 -0.39
N ALA A 58 7.49 14.60 -0.42
CA ALA A 58 7.90 15.70 0.44
C ALA A 58 7.63 15.33 1.91
N GLY A 59 8.50 15.78 2.80
CA GLY A 59 8.38 15.47 4.22
C GLY A 59 8.78 14.03 4.51
N MET A 60 7.86 13.26 5.07
CA MET A 60 8.10 11.85 5.35
C MET A 60 8.07 11.05 4.04
N ASP A 61 9.20 10.45 3.65
CA ASP A 61 9.24 9.63 2.45
C ASP A 61 8.65 8.24 2.68
N GLY A 62 8.52 7.46 1.62
CA GLY A 62 7.90 6.16 1.70
C GLY A 62 8.66 5.17 2.58
N ARG A 63 9.98 5.28 2.62
CA ARG A 63 10.82 4.43 3.44
C ARG A 63 10.56 4.69 4.94
N GLU A 64 10.56 5.96 5.32
CA GLU A 64 10.27 6.35 6.69
C GLU A 64 8.84 5.97 7.08
N LEU A 65 7.90 6.15 6.16
CA LEU A 65 6.51 5.75 6.37
C LEU A 65 6.40 4.26 6.64
N CYS A 66 7.05 3.42 5.84
CA CYS A 66 7.02 1.97 6.03
C CYS A 66 7.56 1.56 7.39
N ARG A 67 8.68 2.16 7.80
CA ARG A 67 9.27 1.87 9.10
C ARG A 67 8.34 2.26 10.24
N THR A 68 7.71 3.43 10.12
CA THR A 68 6.77 3.92 11.12
C THR A 68 5.55 3.02 11.22
N VAL A 69 5.01 2.60 10.09
CA VAL A 69 3.84 1.72 10.07
C VAL A 69 4.15 0.39 10.74
N ARG A 70 5.28 -0.20 10.44
CA ARG A 70 5.66 -1.48 11.06
C ARG A 70 5.90 -1.35 12.55
N ALA A 71 6.46 -0.22 12.99
CA ALA A 71 6.70 0.02 14.40
C ALA A 71 5.40 0.26 15.18
N ARG A 72 4.45 0.97 14.57
CA ARG A 72 3.17 1.28 15.23
C ARG A 72 2.20 0.12 15.25
N TYR A 73 2.23 -0.73 14.22
CA TYR A 73 1.25 -1.79 14.05
C TYR A 73 1.94 -3.14 13.86
N PRO A 74 2.72 -3.58 14.85
CA PRO A 74 3.46 -4.83 14.71
C PRO A 74 2.57 -6.07 14.64
N ASP A 75 1.35 -5.98 15.16
CA ASP A 75 0.41 -7.10 15.16
C ASP A 75 -0.58 -7.04 14.00
N GLU A 76 -0.43 -6.09 13.08
CA GLU A 76 -1.30 -5.93 11.94
C GLU A 76 -0.46 -5.83 10.66
N PRO A 77 0.14 -6.93 10.22
CA PRO A 77 1.14 -6.90 9.13
C PRO A 77 0.51 -6.92 7.74
N PHE A 78 -0.31 -5.91 7.44
CA PHE A 78 -0.82 -5.80 6.08
C PHE A 78 0.32 -5.52 5.11
N PRO A 79 0.23 -6.01 3.85
CA PRO A 79 1.31 -5.81 2.89
C PRO A 79 1.42 -4.37 2.43
N ILE A 80 2.64 -3.98 2.11
CA ILE A 80 2.95 -2.67 1.57
C ILE A 80 3.69 -2.85 0.26
N PHE A 81 3.21 -2.19 -0.78
CA PHE A 81 3.92 -2.11 -2.04
C PHE A 81 4.47 -0.71 -2.20
N VAL A 82 5.79 -0.58 -2.38
CA VAL A 82 6.42 0.71 -2.61
C VAL A 82 6.75 0.87 -4.08
N MET A 83 6.45 2.04 -4.62
CA MET A 83 6.70 2.35 -6.03
C MET A 83 8.04 3.03 -6.15
N THR A 84 8.91 2.50 -7.00
CA THR A 84 10.28 3.00 -7.15
C THR A 84 10.74 2.96 -8.59
N SER A 85 11.65 3.87 -8.96
CA SER A 85 12.26 3.86 -10.29
C SER A 85 13.26 2.72 -10.49
N MET A 86 13.65 2.05 -9.41
CA MET A 86 14.48 0.85 -9.45
C MET A 86 15.92 1.06 -9.90
N THR A 87 16.35 2.28 -9.99
CA THR A 87 17.76 2.54 -10.38
C THR A 87 18.70 2.57 -9.18
N ALA A 88 18.15 2.64 -7.97
CA ALA A 88 18.96 2.72 -6.76
C ALA A 88 18.99 1.36 -6.06
N SER A 89 20.16 0.74 -5.98
CA SER A 89 20.31 -0.56 -5.33
C SER A 89 19.95 -0.52 -3.84
N GLY A 90 20.18 0.62 -3.19
CA GLY A 90 19.85 0.78 -1.78
C GLY A 90 18.37 0.67 -1.45
N GLU A 91 17.51 0.92 -2.43
CA GLU A 91 16.07 0.79 -2.24
C GLU A 91 15.65 -0.65 -1.98
N ARG A 92 16.31 -1.59 -2.64
CA ARG A 92 16.00 -3.00 -2.46
C ARG A 92 16.40 -3.51 -1.09
N GLU A 93 17.47 -2.97 -0.53
CA GLU A 93 17.98 -3.43 0.75
C GLU A 93 17.03 -3.10 1.88
N TRP A 94 16.56 -1.87 1.96
CA TRP A 94 15.66 -1.51 3.05
C TRP A 94 14.30 -2.22 2.95
N VAL A 95 13.83 -2.49 1.74
CA VAL A 95 12.58 -3.24 1.55
C VAL A 95 12.71 -4.64 2.14
N ARG A 96 13.87 -5.28 1.95
CA ARG A 96 14.10 -6.62 2.50
C ARG A 96 14.15 -6.65 4.01
N GLU A 97 14.52 -5.54 4.64
CA GLU A 97 14.60 -5.45 6.09
C GLU A 97 13.25 -5.43 6.78
N LEU A 98 12.20 -5.07 6.07
CA LEU A 98 10.87 -4.93 6.66
C LEU A 98 9.96 -6.07 6.23
N ALA A 99 9.17 -6.57 7.18
CA ALA A 99 8.21 -7.62 6.90
C ALA A 99 7.08 -7.12 6.00
N HIS A 100 6.68 -7.95 5.05
CA HIS A 100 5.53 -7.69 4.19
C HIS A 100 5.62 -6.39 3.38
N VAL A 101 6.84 -5.99 3.02
CA VAL A 101 7.07 -4.86 2.14
C VAL A 101 7.69 -5.39 0.86
N ASP A 102 7.11 -5.01 -0.27
CA ASP A 102 7.62 -5.36 -1.58
C ASP A 102 7.62 -4.10 -2.45
N PHE A 103 8.22 -4.16 -3.61
CA PHE A 103 8.27 -2.97 -4.46
C PHE A 103 7.65 -3.23 -5.82
N LEU A 104 7.18 -2.13 -6.42
CA LEU A 104 6.66 -2.10 -7.78
C LEU A 104 7.49 -1.11 -8.57
N GLU A 105 7.92 -1.51 -9.74
CA GLU A 105 8.82 -0.70 -10.57
C GLU A 105 8.03 0.35 -11.35
N LYS A 106 8.55 1.58 -11.36
CA LYS A 106 7.99 2.65 -12.19
C LYS A 106 8.55 2.57 -13.61
N PRO A 107 7.78 2.96 -14.63
CA PRO A 107 6.42 3.48 -14.54
C PRO A 107 5.42 2.37 -14.21
N LEU A 108 4.56 2.63 -13.24
CA LEU A 108 3.62 1.62 -12.78
C LEU A 108 2.43 1.53 -13.72
N SER A 109 2.20 0.33 -14.24
CA SER A 109 0.99 0.05 -14.97
C SER A 109 -0.13 -0.25 -13.98
N PRO A 110 -1.29 0.42 -14.08
CA PRO A 110 -2.42 0.07 -13.22
C PRO A 110 -2.81 -1.40 -13.33
N ARG A 111 -2.65 -2.00 -14.51
CA ARG A 111 -2.92 -3.42 -14.69
C ARG A 111 -1.98 -4.30 -13.88
N GLN A 112 -0.70 -3.93 -13.81
CA GLN A 112 0.26 -4.67 -13.01
C GLN A 112 -0.08 -4.58 -11.53
N LEU A 113 -0.50 -3.43 -11.07
CA LEU A 113 -0.93 -3.28 -9.68
C LEU A 113 -2.15 -4.14 -9.40
N VAL A 114 -3.16 -4.10 -10.27
CA VAL A 114 -4.34 -4.93 -10.11
C VAL A 114 -3.98 -6.40 -10.07
N ALA A 115 -3.09 -6.85 -10.96
CA ALA A 115 -2.65 -8.24 -10.99
C ALA A 115 -1.93 -8.64 -9.70
N ARG A 116 -1.06 -7.79 -9.18
CA ARG A 116 -0.35 -8.06 -7.94
C ARG A 116 -1.30 -8.16 -6.75
N LEU A 117 -2.28 -7.27 -6.69
CA LEU A 117 -3.27 -7.29 -5.63
C LEU A 117 -4.17 -8.52 -5.74
N ALA A 118 -4.59 -8.87 -6.94
CA ALA A 118 -5.42 -10.06 -7.15
C ALA A 118 -4.67 -11.33 -6.72
N THR A 119 -3.39 -11.44 -7.06
CA THR A 119 -2.58 -12.57 -6.64
C THR A 119 -2.45 -12.61 -5.12
N HIS A 120 -2.18 -11.48 -4.51
CA HIS A 120 -2.07 -11.42 -3.06
C HIS A 120 -3.36 -11.86 -2.38
N PHE A 121 -4.50 -11.29 -2.81
CA PHE A 121 -5.78 -11.58 -2.18
C PHE A 121 -6.31 -12.97 -2.50
N ALA A 122 -5.87 -13.58 -3.58
CA ALA A 122 -6.21 -14.98 -3.86
C ALA A 122 -5.58 -15.92 -2.83
N ASN A 123 -4.48 -15.52 -2.23
CA ASN A 123 -3.73 -16.34 -1.27
C ASN A 123 -4.04 -15.97 0.17
N THR A 124 -4.90 -14.98 0.41
CA THR A 124 -5.23 -14.53 1.76
C THR A 124 -6.73 -14.31 1.88
N ALA A 125 -7.29 -14.63 3.05
CA ALA A 125 -8.69 -14.32 3.33
C ALA A 125 -8.81 -12.86 3.77
N PRO A 126 -9.93 -12.19 3.44
CA PRO A 126 -10.22 -10.89 4.04
C PRO A 126 -10.27 -10.99 5.56
N GLN A 127 -9.92 -9.92 6.25
CA GLN A 127 -9.92 -9.94 7.72
C GLN A 127 -11.28 -10.33 8.29
N SER A 128 -12.35 -9.88 7.67
CA SER A 128 -13.70 -10.23 8.12
C SER A 128 -13.98 -11.72 8.02
N GLU A 129 -13.46 -12.38 6.98
CA GLU A 129 -13.61 -13.83 6.83
C GLU A 129 -12.73 -14.58 7.81
N THR A 130 -11.54 -14.06 8.07
CA THR A 130 -10.63 -14.66 9.03
C THR A 130 -11.28 -14.71 10.42
N ALA A 131 -11.97 -13.65 10.80
CA ALA A 131 -12.68 -13.60 12.08
C ALA A 131 -13.81 -14.63 12.15
N HIS A 132 -14.42 -14.94 11.03
CA HIS A 132 -15.51 -15.92 10.98
C HIS A 132 -15.03 -17.35 10.93
N ALA A 133 -13.82 -17.56 10.45
CA ALA A 133 -13.28 -18.91 10.33
C ALA A 133 -12.84 -19.50 11.68
N ALA A 134 -12.73 -18.67 12.67
CA ALA A 134 -12.34 -19.11 14.01
C ALA A 134 -13.54 -19.69 14.83
#